data_5e70ee41ae66ccb411125affc1e34f1d
#
_entry.id   5e70ee41ae66ccb411125affc1e34f1d
#
_cell.length_a   1.000
_cell.length_b   1.000
_cell.length_c   1.000
_cell.angle_alpha   90.00
_cell.angle_beta   90.00
_cell.angle_gamma   90.00
#
_symmetry.space_group_name_H-M   'P 1'
#
loop_
_entity.id
_entity.type
_entity.pdbx_description
1 polymer ?
#
loop_
_entity_poly.entity_id
_entity_poly.type
_entity_poly.pdbx_seq_one_letter_code
_entity_poly.pdbx_strand_id
1 'polypeptide(L)'
;MKQRSILLVFTLLFSSFIYSQSILVSGIVVDEGGNPLPGVTVLIEGTNKGTSTTFEGTYAIKADNEGQNIQFSYIGFETQSILINDQKTIDIILIESLESLEEVQVVAFQKQKKNSVIGSINTINPSELKIPTSNITNAMAGKLAGMISYQRSGEPGADNAEFFIRGVTSFGYANNPLILIDGLEVTTNDLARIEPDNIASFSIMKDATATSLYGARGANGVILVTTKEGKKGKAKVSFRYENSISSPSQTNEFLGGVDYMNLYNRATRTRDASAPLTYSINKIYGTLNGGDPNIYPNVNWYNELFKDYTLNRKANLNVNGGGDIAQYYLSVSHNNDTGLLKVDPLNNFNNNIDIKRSNLRANINICLLYTSDAADE
;
A
#
# COMPACT_ATOMS: atom_id res chain seq x y z
N MET A 1 -28.64 25.90 63.04
CA MET A 1 -27.25 25.39 63.09
C MET A 1 -26.92 24.51 61.86
N LYS A 2 -27.79 23.63 61.39
CA LYS A 2 -27.51 22.72 60.22
C LYS A 2 -27.19 23.41 58.89
N GLN A 3 -27.85 24.53 58.57
CA GLN A 3 -27.63 25.26 57.29
C GLN A 3 -26.26 25.95 57.24
N ARG A 4 -25.75 26.49 58.32
CA ARG A 4 -24.41 27.10 58.42
C ARG A 4 -23.28 26.09 58.29
N SER A 5 -23.46 24.84 58.77
CA SER A 5 -22.48 23.77 58.61
C SER A 5 -22.40 23.26 57.16
N ILE A 6 -23.54 23.22 56.46
CA ILE A 6 -23.54 22.81 55.03
C ILE A 6 -22.85 23.83 54.15
N LEU A 7 -23.05 25.13 54.43
CA LEU A 7 -22.36 26.20 53.71
C LEU A 7 -20.83 26.18 53.91
N LEU A 8 -20.38 25.86 55.12
CA LEU A 8 -18.95 25.73 55.46
C LEU A 8 -18.28 24.51 54.80
N VAL A 9 -18.98 23.40 54.69
CA VAL A 9 -18.50 22.20 53.96
C VAL A 9 -18.47 22.47 52.47
N PHE A 10 -19.41 23.22 51.90
CA PHE A 10 -19.42 23.58 50.47
C PHE A 10 -18.31 24.56 50.10
N THR A 11 -17.98 25.53 50.98
CA THR A 11 -16.83 26.41 50.76
C THR A 11 -15.49 25.74 50.94
N LEU A 12 -15.36 24.72 51.82
CA LEU A 12 -14.16 23.89 51.94
C LEU A 12 -13.96 22.97 50.74
N LEU A 13 -15.02 22.42 50.13
CA LEU A 13 -14.98 21.63 48.91
C LEU A 13 -14.62 22.46 47.69
N PHE A 14 -14.98 23.75 47.65
CA PHE A 14 -14.66 24.63 46.53
C PHE A 14 -13.22 25.19 46.58
N SER A 15 -12.56 25.16 47.72
CA SER A 15 -11.15 25.62 47.87
C SER A 15 -10.11 24.59 47.42
N SER A 16 -10.50 23.34 47.15
CA SER A 16 -9.60 22.32 46.59
C SER A 16 -9.42 22.35 45.07
N PHE A 17 -10.02 23.30 44.39
CA PHE A 17 -9.98 23.40 42.91
C PHE A 17 -8.95 24.39 42.40
N ILE A 18 -7.85 24.64 43.04
CA ILE A 18 -6.86 25.52 42.43
C ILE A 18 -5.44 25.10 42.88
N TYR A 19 -4.69 24.57 41.95
CA TYR A 19 -3.32 24.93 41.58
C TYR A 19 -2.79 23.89 40.62
N SER A 20 -3.23 23.98 39.33
CA SER A 20 -2.36 23.52 38.27
C SER A 20 -1.28 24.59 38.05
N GLN A 21 -0.14 24.48 38.73
CA GLN A 21 1.00 25.33 38.45
C GLN A 21 1.63 24.86 37.15
N SER A 22 1.37 25.58 36.05
CA SER A 22 2.09 25.34 34.82
C SER A 22 3.54 25.75 34.99
N ILE A 23 4.46 24.85 34.70
CA ILE A 23 5.90 25.05 34.76
C ILE A 23 6.37 25.55 33.38
N LEU A 24 7.04 26.70 33.35
CA LEU A 24 7.70 27.16 32.12
C LEU A 24 9.08 26.51 32.04
N VAL A 25 9.27 25.63 31.06
CA VAL A 25 10.57 25.02 30.75
C VAL A 25 11.16 25.72 29.54
N SER A 26 12.41 26.10 29.61
CA SER A 26 13.14 26.73 28.53
C SER A 26 14.55 26.12 28.42
N GLY A 27 15.22 26.35 27.31
CA GLY A 27 16.58 25.86 27.10
C GLY A 27 17.06 26.08 25.67
N ILE A 28 18.23 25.56 25.37
CA ILE A 28 18.85 25.62 24.04
C ILE A 28 19.02 24.22 23.51
N VAL A 29 18.74 24.03 22.21
CA VAL A 29 18.97 22.77 21.48
C VAL A 29 20.14 23.03 20.53
N VAL A 30 21.19 22.21 20.65
CA VAL A 30 22.39 22.23 19.81
C VAL A 30 22.68 20.87 19.20
N ASP A 31 23.53 20.84 18.18
CA ASP A 31 24.11 19.59 17.65
C ASP A 31 25.36 19.18 18.47
N GLU A 32 25.96 18.03 18.11
CA GLU A 32 27.21 17.56 18.73
C GLU A 32 28.40 18.52 18.52
N GLY A 33 28.35 19.38 17.52
CA GLY A 33 29.33 20.41 17.24
C GLY A 33 29.11 21.71 18.05
N GLY A 34 28.03 21.80 18.85
CA GLY A 34 27.65 22.97 19.62
C GLY A 34 26.93 24.05 18.79
N ASN A 35 26.53 23.78 17.56
CA ASN A 35 25.78 24.71 16.73
C ASN A 35 24.30 24.72 17.12
N PRO A 36 23.66 25.89 17.26
CA PRO A 36 22.23 25.95 17.58
C PRO A 36 21.38 25.39 16.44
N LEU A 37 20.37 24.57 16.79
CA LEU A 37 19.45 23.93 15.83
C LEU A 37 18.12 24.70 15.78
N PRO A 38 17.85 25.46 14.70
CA PRO A 38 16.57 26.14 14.51
C PRO A 38 15.50 25.19 13.99
N GLY A 39 14.23 25.36 14.41
CA GLY A 39 13.10 24.61 13.90
C GLY A 39 12.94 23.21 14.49
N VAL A 40 13.66 22.86 15.56
CA VAL A 40 13.43 21.61 16.31
C VAL A 40 12.02 21.63 16.89
N THR A 41 11.27 20.58 16.66
CA THR A 41 9.93 20.42 17.25
C THR A 41 10.07 19.96 18.70
N VAL A 42 9.50 20.71 19.62
CA VAL A 42 9.48 20.45 21.06
C VAL A 42 8.03 20.18 21.48
N LEU A 43 7.73 18.97 21.92
CA LEU A 43 6.37 18.51 22.24
C LEU A 43 6.32 17.93 23.66
N ILE A 44 5.25 18.17 24.40
CA ILE A 44 4.98 17.45 25.65
C ILE A 44 4.24 16.17 25.34
N GLU A 45 4.84 15.01 25.67
CA GLU A 45 4.24 13.69 25.38
C GLU A 45 2.84 13.57 25.98
N GLY A 46 1.94 13.01 25.19
CA GLY A 46 0.54 12.80 25.61
C GLY A 46 -0.34 14.05 25.57
N THR A 47 0.18 15.18 25.06
CA THR A 47 -0.59 16.43 24.90
C THR A 47 -0.44 16.98 23.47
N ASN A 48 -1.29 17.97 23.12
CA ASN A 48 -1.14 18.72 21.87
C ASN A 48 -0.32 20.01 22.05
N LYS A 49 0.43 20.14 23.17
CA LYS A 49 1.24 21.32 23.44
C LYS A 49 2.64 21.14 22.87
N GLY A 50 3.00 22.01 21.95
CA GLY A 50 4.30 22.01 21.29
C GLY A 50 4.75 23.43 20.95
N THR A 51 6.05 23.55 20.72
CA THR A 51 6.72 24.75 20.22
C THR A 51 7.86 24.34 19.29
N SER A 52 8.49 25.30 18.64
CA SER A 52 9.71 25.04 17.86
C SER A 52 10.83 25.97 18.34
N THR A 53 12.07 25.53 18.13
CA THR A 53 13.25 26.36 18.47
C THR A 53 13.39 27.55 17.53
N THR A 54 13.90 28.66 18.06
CA THR A 54 14.23 29.87 17.33
C THR A 54 15.51 29.70 16.49
N PHE A 55 15.91 30.73 15.73
CA PHE A 55 17.17 30.74 14.99
C PHE A 55 18.41 30.54 15.87
N GLU A 56 18.32 30.89 17.15
CA GLU A 56 19.38 30.72 18.14
C GLU A 56 19.28 29.39 18.89
N GLY A 57 18.40 28.44 18.42
CA GLY A 57 18.19 27.16 19.05
C GLY A 57 17.41 27.21 20.37
N THR A 58 16.91 28.37 20.80
CA THR A 58 16.20 28.52 22.07
C THR A 58 14.76 28.11 21.97
N TYR A 59 14.20 27.52 23.05
CA TYR A 59 12.79 27.20 23.16
C TYR A 59 12.22 27.57 24.52
N ALA A 60 10.90 27.71 24.58
CA ALA A 60 10.16 27.85 25.82
C ALA A 60 8.79 27.18 25.67
N ILE A 61 8.44 26.28 26.58
CA ILE A 61 7.19 25.51 26.57
C ILE A 61 6.58 25.43 27.98
N LYS A 62 5.25 25.50 28.06
CA LYS A 62 4.53 25.38 29.32
C LYS A 62 4.05 23.94 29.54
N ALA A 63 4.59 23.32 30.57
CA ALA A 63 4.12 22.00 31.04
C ALA A 63 3.06 22.18 32.15
N ASP A 64 2.08 21.27 32.22
CA ASP A 64 1.00 21.37 33.19
C ASP A 64 1.40 20.79 34.56
N ASN A 65 2.28 19.80 34.59
CA ASN A 65 2.73 19.14 35.81
C ASN A 65 4.19 18.69 35.68
N GLU A 66 4.85 18.50 36.84
CA GLU A 66 6.08 17.74 36.95
C GLU A 66 5.83 16.28 36.58
N GLY A 67 6.82 15.60 36.02
CA GLY A 67 6.73 14.20 35.63
C GLY A 67 6.20 13.98 34.21
N GLN A 68 5.97 15.03 33.42
CA GLN A 68 5.72 14.91 31.99
C GLN A 68 7.04 14.79 31.21
N ASN A 69 7.01 14.04 30.11
CA ASN A 69 8.15 13.98 29.20
C ASN A 69 8.05 15.07 28.15
N ILE A 70 9.17 15.71 27.90
CA ILE A 70 9.36 16.65 26.78
C ILE A 70 10.13 15.92 25.68
N GLN A 71 9.58 15.90 24.47
CA GLN A 71 10.15 15.24 23.31
C GLN A 71 10.72 16.28 22.35
N PHE A 72 11.95 16.05 21.92
CA PHE A 72 12.63 16.86 20.91
C PHE A 72 12.81 16.04 19.65
N SER A 73 12.28 16.54 18.55
CA SER A 73 12.42 15.89 17.24
C SER A 73 12.84 16.89 16.16
N TYR A 74 13.81 16.47 15.37
CA TYR A 74 14.31 17.25 14.23
C TYR A 74 14.71 16.32 13.10
N ILE A 75 14.50 16.77 11.87
CA ILE A 75 14.82 15.97 10.69
C ILE A 75 16.34 15.76 10.63
N GLY A 76 16.76 14.48 10.60
CA GLY A 76 18.19 14.14 10.59
C GLY A 76 18.79 13.85 11.95
N PHE A 77 18.03 13.94 13.04
CA PHE A 77 18.50 13.73 14.40
C PHE A 77 17.68 12.66 15.13
N GLU A 78 18.28 12.00 16.10
CA GLU A 78 17.57 11.06 16.98
C GLU A 78 16.57 11.81 17.86
N THR A 79 15.34 11.31 17.92
CA THR A 79 14.32 11.86 18.81
C THR A 79 14.69 11.56 20.26
N GLN A 80 14.83 12.59 21.09
CA GLN A 80 15.10 12.47 22.52
C GLN A 80 13.89 12.84 23.34
N SER A 81 13.66 12.08 24.43
CA SER A 81 12.57 12.34 25.38
C SER A 81 13.15 12.47 26.78
N ILE A 82 12.85 13.57 27.46
CA ILE A 82 13.40 13.93 28.76
C ILE A 82 12.27 14.20 29.73
N LEU A 83 12.38 13.64 30.94
CA LEU A 83 11.43 13.85 32.01
C LEU A 83 11.61 15.25 32.61
N ILE A 84 10.52 16.02 32.70
CA ILE A 84 10.49 17.32 33.37
C ILE A 84 10.45 17.07 34.87
N ASN A 85 11.56 17.34 35.52
CA ASN A 85 11.67 17.45 36.98
C ASN A 85 11.61 18.95 37.40
N ASP A 86 12.05 19.29 38.61
CA ASP A 86 12.13 20.67 39.08
C ASP A 86 13.00 21.65 38.26
N GLN A 87 13.60 21.18 37.16
CA GLN A 87 14.48 21.96 36.31
C GLN A 87 13.67 22.85 35.38
N LYS A 88 13.89 24.17 35.51
CA LYS A 88 13.29 25.19 34.65
C LYS A 88 14.06 25.40 33.33
N THR A 89 15.31 24.93 33.28
CA THR A 89 16.16 25.02 32.09
C THR A 89 16.67 23.64 31.74
N ILE A 90 16.42 23.20 30.50
CA ILE A 90 16.84 21.90 29.96
C ILE A 90 17.53 22.19 28.62
N ASP A 91 18.85 22.11 28.61
CA ASP A 91 19.65 22.20 27.39
C ASP A 91 19.87 20.80 26.80
N ILE A 92 19.74 20.69 25.47
CA ILE A 92 19.75 19.43 24.76
C ILE A 92 20.78 19.41 23.66
N ILE A 93 21.54 18.33 23.60
CA ILE A 93 22.41 18.04 22.46
C ILE A 93 21.69 16.92 21.65
N LEU A 94 21.24 17.24 20.46
CA LEU A 94 20.68 16.25 19.55
C LEU A 94 21.82 15.56 18.80
N ILE A 95 21.75 14.24 18.78
CA ILE A 95 22.71 13.38 18.09
C ILE A 95 22.20 13.19 16.66
N GLU A 96 23.06 13.36 15.66
CA GLU A 96 22.68 13.06 14.28
C GLU A 96 22.29 11.60 14.15
N SER A 97 21.07 11.39 13.64
CA SER A 97 20.59 10.04 13.35
C SER A 97 21.27 9.54 12.09
N LEU A 98 22.16 8.59 12.22
CA LEU A 98 22.72 7.86 11.08
C LEU A 98 21.66 7.04 10.30
N GLU A 99 20.46 6.86 10.88
CA GLU A 99 19.32 6.21 10.21
C GLU A 99 18.46 7.17 9.36
N SER A 100 18.65 8.47 9.49
CA SER A 100 17.83 9.49 8.85
C SER A 100 18.50 9.97 7.57
N LEU A 101 17.89 9.63 6.43
CA LEU A 101 18.03 10.28 5.13
C LEU A 101 19.09 9.75 4.14
N GLU A 102 19.80 8.69 4.38
CA GLU A 102 20.37 7.99 3.25
C GLU A 102 19.32 7.04 2.66
N GLU A 103 18.46 7.56 1.78
CA GLU A 103 17.61 6.72 0.94
C GLU A 103 18.54 5.86 0.08
N VAL A 104 18.83 4.67 0.59
CA VAL A 104 19.70 3.70 -0.09
C VAL A 104 18.89 3.07 -1.19
N GLN A 105 19.26 3.30 -2.42
CA GLN A 105 18.72 2.60 -3.58
C GLN A 105 19.48 1.33 -3.85
N VAL A 106 18.77 0.23 -4.07
CA VAL A 106 19.37 -1.00 -4.57
C VAL A 106 19.64 -0.80 -6.06
N VAL A 107 20.92 -0.80 -6.44
CA VAL A 107 21.36 -0.70 -7.81
C VAL A 107 22.11 -1.99 -8.15
N ALA A 108 21.54 -2.80 -9.01
CA ALA A 108 22.09 -4.08 -9.45
C ALA A 108 22.45 -5.01 -8.26
N PHE A 109 23.71 -5.12 -7.93
CA PHE A 109 24.23 -6.02 -6.90
C PHE A 109 24.69 -5.29 -5.64
N GLN A 110 24.47 -3.98 -5.54
CA GLN A 110 24.95 -3.17 -4.41
C GLN A 110 23.89 -2.17 -3.93
N LYS A 111 23.93 -1.89 -2.63
CA LYS A 111 23.20 -0.77 -2.03
C LYS A 111 24.02 0.50 -2.26
N GLN A 112 23.52 1.46 -3.02
CA GLN A 112 24.15 2.76 -3.25
C GLN A 112 23.32 3.89 -2.68
N LYS A 113 23.98 4.98 -2.25
CA LYS A 113 23.29 6.19 -1.83
C LYS A 113 22.58 6.79 -3.04
N LYS A 114 21.32 7.22 -2.87
CA LYS A 114 20.50 7.82 -3.94
C LYS A 114 21.24 8.92 -4.71
N ASN A 115 22.00 9.74 -3.99
CA ASN A 115 22.78 10.83 -4.57
C ASN A 115 23.99 10.37 -5.41
N SER A 116 24.40 9.12 -5.30
CA SER A 116 25.53 8.54 -6.04
C SER A 116 25.09 7.79 -7.30
N VAL A 117 23.79 7.69 -7.55
CA VAL A 117 23.25 6.97 -8.69
C VAL A 117 23.15 7.90 -9.89
N ILE A 118 23.99 7.64 -10.90
CA ILE A 118 24.08 8.46 -12.14
C ILE A 118 22.93 8.16 -13.12
N GLY A 119 22.18 7.07 -12.92
CA GLY A 119 21.10 6.65 -13.81
C GLY A 119 19.72 7.15 -13.37
N SER A 120 18.78 7.27 -14.31
CA SER A 120 17.36 7.58 -13.98
C SER A 120 16.70 6.35 -13.36
N ILE A 121 16.72 6.29 -12.03
CA ILE A 121 16.04 5.27 -11.23
C ILE A 121 14.85 5.92 -10.55
N ASN A 122 13.65 5.39 -10.81
CA ASN A 122 12.44 5.80 -10.12
C ASN A 122 12.11 4.77 -9.06
N THR A 123 12.04 5.20 -7.82
CA THR A 123 11.62 4.37 -6.68
C THR A 123 10.22 4.78 -6.26
N ILE A 124 9.37 3.80 -5.99
CA ILE A 124 8.04 4.00 -5.39
C ILE A 124 8.11 3.62 -3.92
N ASN A 125 7.45 4.42 -3.10
CA ASN A 125 7.21 4.02 -1.72
C ASN A 125 6.21 2.84 -1.70
N PRO A 126 6.54 1.72 -1.03
CA PRO A 126 5.65 0.55 -0.95
C PRO A 126 4.25 0.86 -0.41
N SER A 127 4.10 1.91 0.39
CA SER A 127 2.79 2.37 0.89
C SER A 127 1.85 2.79 -0.24
N GLU A 128 2.38 3.31 -1.35
CA GLU A 128 1.59 3.73 -2.51
C GLU A 128 1.07 2.54 -3.34
N LEU A 129 1.70 1.37 -3.20
CA LEU A 129 1.27 0.13 -3.85
C LEU A 129 0.16 -0.59 -3.06
N LYS A 130 -0.16 -0.12 -1.85
CA LYS A 130 -1.22 -0.68 -1.00
C LYS A 130 -2.58 -0.13 -1.39
N ILE A 131 -3.05 -0.48 -2.57
CA ILE A 131 -4.41 -0.23 -3.01
C ILE A 131 -5.25 -1.52 -2.88
N PRO A 132 -6.58 -1.43 -2.78
CA PRO A 132 -7.45 -2.59 -2.63
C PRO A 132 -7.57 -3.37 -3.96
N THR A 133 -6.46 -3.93 -4.41
CA THR A 133 -6.38 -4.83 -5.57
C THR A 133 -5.73 -6.13 -5.16
N SER A 134 -6.16 -7.21 -5.75
CA SER A 134 -5.59 -8.54 -5.53
C SER A 134 -4.23 -8.73 -6.19
N ASN A 135 -3.89 -7.85 -7.14
CA ASN A 135 -2.72 -7.99 -7.98
C ASN A 135 -1.89 -6.71 -7.96
N ILE A 136 -0.63 -6.83 -7.54
CA ILE A 136 0.29 -5.68 -7.43
C ILE A 136 0.58 -5.02 -8.79
N THR A 137 0.53 -5.78 -9.90
CA THR A 137 0.80 -5.22 -11.23
C THR A 137 -0.21 -4.14 -11.61
N ASN A 138 -1.46 -4.25 -11.12
CA ASN A 138 -2.49 -3.24 -11.31
C ASN A 138 -2.24 -1.99 -10.46
N ALA A 139 -1.66 -2.18 -9.26
CA ALA A 139 -1.30 -1.07 -8.37
C ALA A 139 -0.20 -0.18 -8.94
N MET A 140 0.60 -0.70 -9.89
CA MET A 140 1.70 0.03 -10.51
C MET A 140 1.24 0.99 -11.61
N ALA A 141 0.05 0.78 -12.19
CA ALA A 141 -0.50 1.60 -13.27
C ALA A 141 -0.63 3.07 -12.83
N GLY A 142 -0.06 3.98 -13.60
CA GLY A 142 -0.10 5.43 -13.33
C GLY A 142 0.79 5.92 -12.17
N LYS A 143 1.44 5.01 -11.42
CA LYS A 143 2.33 5.36 -10.30
C LYS A 143 3.78 5.59 -10.74
N LEU A 144 4.16 5.06 -11.87
CA LEU A 144 5.52 5.07 -12.38
C LEU A 144 5.64 5.88 -13.66
N ALA A 145 6.37 6.99 -13.60
CA ALA A 145 6.64 7.79 -14.79
C ALA A 145 7.43 6.98 -15.83
N GLY A 146 6.92 6.91 -17.07
CA GLY A 146 7.53 6.19 -18.19
C GLY A 146 7.21 4.69 -18.24
N MET A 147 6.29 4.21 -17.41
CA MET A 147 5.69 2.88 -17.53
C MET A 147 4.31 3.00 -18.19
N ILE A 148 4.08 2.25 -19.23
CA ILE A 148 2.77 2.06 -19.85
C ILE A 148 2.24 0.74 -19.33
N SER A 149 1.06 0.75 -18.73
CA SER A 149 0.41 -0.44 -18.20
C SER A 149 -1.02 -0.52 -18.67
N TYR A 150 -1.46 -1.71 -19.05
CA TYR A 150 -2.86 -1.97 -19.37
C TYR A 150 -3.28 -3.34 -18.84
N GLN A 151 -4.51 -3.40 -18.38
CA GLN A 151 -5.14 -4.61 -17.89
C GLN A 151 -6.18 -5.05 -18.91
N ARG A 152 -6.10 -6.31 -19.35
CA ARG A 152 -7.04 -6.88 -20.34
C ARG A 152 -8.34 -7.35 -19.70
N SER A 153 -8.25 -7.86 -18.48
CA SER A 153 -9.39 -8.41 -17.75
C SER A 153 -9.27 -8.02 -16.28
N GLY A 154 -10.40 -7.79 -15.63
CA GLY A 154 -10.51 -7.66 -14.17
C GLY A 154 -10.92 -8.96 -13.49
N GLU A 155 -10.98 -10.06 -14.22
CA GLU A 155 -11.39 -11.36 -13.72
C GLU A 155 -10.33 -11.94 -12.78
N PRO A 156 -10.69 -12.39 -11.58
CA PRO A 156 -9.72 -12.95 -10.64
C PRO A 156 -8.90 -14.08 -11.26
N GLY A 157 -7.57 -13.96 -11.16
CA GLY A 157 -6.63 -14.92 -11.75
C GLY A 157 -6.23 -14.64 -13.20
N ALA A 158 -6.98 -13.82 -13.94
CA ALA A 158 -6.64 -13.28 -15.26
C ALA A 158 -6.50 -11.76 -15.25
N ASP A 159 -6.29 -11.17 -14.08
CA ASP A 159 -6.25 -9.75 -13.78
C ASP A 159 -4.83 -9.14 -13.82
N ASN A 160 -3.84 -9.86 -14.35
CA ASN A 160 -2.49 -9.34 -14.51
C ASN A 160 -2.46 -8.18 -15.49
N ALA A 161 -1.85 -7.07 -15.10
CA ALA A 161 -1.54 -6.00 -16.04
C ALA A 161 -0.28 -6.35 -16.84
N GLU A 162 -0.33 -6.10 -18.14
CA GLU A 162 0.86 -6.05 -18.99
C GLU A 162 1.46 -4.66 -18.91
N PHE A 163 2.77 -4.55 -18.86
CA PHE A 163 3.44 -3.27 -18.73
C PHE A 163 4.73 -3.23 -19.54
N PHE A 164 5.03 -2.03 -20.07
CA PHE A 164 6.21 -1.73 -20.86
C PHE A 164 6.89 -0.48 -20.31
N ILE A 165 8.20 -0.47 -20.33
CA ILE A 165 8.99 0.70 -19.94
C ILE A 165 9.35 1.45 -21.24
N ARG A 166 8.94 2.74 -21.34
CA ARG A 166 9.12 3.59 -22.52
C ARG A 166 8.44 3.11 -23.81
N GLY A 167 7.52 2.15 -23.69
CA GLY A 167 6.74 1.62 -24.82
C GLY A 167 7.26 0.30 -25.38
N VAL A 168 6.62 -0.14 -26.47
CA VAL A 168 6.99 -1.37 -27.18
C VAL A 168 8.18 -1.06 -28.09
N THR A 169 9.31 -1.71 -27.84
CA THR A 169 10.59 -1.43 -28.50
C THR A 169 10.91 -2.38 -29.66
N SER A 170 10.22 -3.53 -29.75
CA SER A 170 10.48 -4.54 -30.77
C SER A 170 9.19 -5.10 -31.38
N PHE A 171 9.25 -5.47 -32.65
CA PHE A 171 8.20 -6.18 -33.34
C PHE A 171 8.37 -7.69 -33.12
N GLY A 172 7.70 -8.24 -32.13
CA GLY A 172 7.45 -9.69 -32.05
C GLY A 172 8.07 -10.48 -30.91
N TYR A 173 9.20 -10.09 -30.29
CA TYR A 173 9.81 -10.88 -29.22
C TYR A 173 10.27 -10.03 -28.04
N ALA A 174 10.00 -10.55 -26.83
CA ALA A 174 10.56 -10.06 -25.55
C ALA A 174 10.46 -8.54 -25.34
N ASN A 175 9.24 -7.99 -25.30
CA ASN A 175 9.00 -6.59 -24.95
C ASN A 175 8.92 -6.36 -23.44
N ASN A 176 8.88 -7.42 -22.65
CA ASN A 176 8.76 -7.34 -21.20
C ASN A 176 10.08 -6.84 -20.57
N PRO A 177 10.01 -5.99 -19.55
CA PRO A 177 11.18 -5.63 -18.76
C PRO A 177 11.73 -6.86 -17.99
N LEU A 178 12.99 -6.83 -17.65
CA LEU A 178 13.61 -7.79 -16.74
C LEU A 178 13.09 -7.51 -15.32
N ILE A 179 12.55 -8.52 -14.66
CA ILE A 179 12.02 -8.40 -13.29
C ILE A 179 12.93 -9.17 -12.35
N LEU A 180 13.43 -8.50 -11.33
CA LEU A 180 14.28 -9.08 -10.30
C LEU A 180 13.64 -8.89 -8.93
N ILE A 181 13.49 -9.98 -8.18
CA ILE A 181 13.07 -9.98 -6.78
C ILE A 181 14.23 -10.48 -5.93
N ASP A 182 14.75 -9.63 -5.06
CA ASP A 182 15.93 -9.90 -4.25
C ASP A 182 17.14 -10.42 -5.07
N GLY A 183 17.27 -9.89 -6.30
CA GLY A 183 18.35 -10.27 -7.25
C GLY A 183 18.07 -11.51 -8.10
N LEU A 184 16.96 -12.22 -7.87
CA LEU A 184 16.53 -13.37 -8.67
C LEU A 184 15.58 -12.96 -9.77
N GLU A 185 15.82 -13.43 -11.00
CA GLU A 185 14.93 -13.21 -12.12
C GLU A 185 13.64 -14.00 -11.99
N VAL A 186 12.53 -13.29 -12.21
CA VAL A 186 11.18 -13.84 -12.07
C VAL A 186 10.27 -13.41 -13.22
N THR A 187 9.14 -14.08 -13.35
CA THR A 187 8.11 -13.72 -14.33
C THR A 187 7.16 -12.64 -13.81
N THR A 188 6.39 -12.00 -14.72
CA THR A 188 5.30 -11.08 -14.34
C THR A 188 4.27 -11.77 -13.44
N ASN A 189 4.02 -13.06 -13.65
CA ASN A 189 3.11 -13.83 -12.81
C ASN A 189 3.62 -14.01 -11.38
N ASP A 190 4.94 -14.14 -11.22
CA ASP A 190 5.54 -14.24 -9.88
C ASP A 190 5.50 -12.88 -9.17
N LEU A 191 5.77 -11.80 -9.90
CA LEU A 191 5.61 -10.44 -9.38
C LEU A 191 4.17 -10.19 -8.93
N ALA A 192 3.19 -10.61 -9.73
CA ALA A 192 1.77 -10.44 -9.41
C ALA A 192 1.31 -11.12 -8.11
N ARG A 193 2.06 -12.14 -7.66
CA ARG A 193 1.77 -12.93 -6.45
C ARG A 193 2.39 -12.36 -5.18
N ILE A 194 3.28 -11.36 -5.31
CA ILE A 194 3.89 -10.74 -4.13
C ILE A 194 2.87 -9.84 -3.42
N GLU A 195 2.81 -10.00 -2.11
CA GLU A 195 2.05 -9.10 -1.26
C GLU A 195 2.75 -7.75 -1.12
N PRO A 196 2.06 -6.62 -1.35
CA PRO A 196 2.65 -5.28 -1.19
C PRO A 196 3.25 -5.05 0.20
N ASP A 197 2.69 -5.71 1.23
CA ASP A 197 3.21 -5.62 2.59
C ASP A 197 4.59 -6.24 2.78
N ASN A 198 5.00 -7.15 1.89
CA ASN A 198 6.30 -7.80 1.93
C ASN A 198 7.39 -7.01 1.19
N ILE A 199 7.02 -5.93 0.49
CA ILE A 199 7.96 -5.12 -0.29
C ILE A 199 8.60 -4.07 0.62
N ALA A 200 9.92 -3.97 0.56
CA ALA A 200 10.71 -2.92 1.19
C ALA A 200 10.94 -1.74 0.23
N SER A 201 11.28 -2.05 -1.03
CA SER A 201 11.45 -1.04 -2.07
C SER A 201 11.09 -1.59 -3.44
N PHE A 202 10.61 -0.70 -4.31
CA PHE A 202 10.28 -1.00 -5.70
C PHE A 202 10.92 0.06 -6.58
N SER A 203 11.82 -0.35 -7.46
CA SER A 203 12.60 0.57 -8.31
C SER A 203 12.56 0.16 -9.77
N ILE A 204 12.52 1.15 -10.66
CA ILE A 204 12.58 0.92 -12.11
C ILE A 204 13.81 1.63 -12.68
N MET A 205 14.63 0.87 -13.38
CA MET A 205 15.74 1.37 -14.18
C MET A 205 15.30 1.47 -15.64
N LYS A 206 15.36 2.68 -16.18
CA LYS A 206 14.88 2.97 -17.54
C LYS A 206 16.01 3.27 -18.51
N ASP A 207 17.13 3.81 -18.02
CA ASP A 207 18.23 4.29 -18.85
C ASP A 207 19.26 3.22 -19.10
N ALA A 208 19.88 3.27 -20.28
CA ALA A 208 20.91 2.33 -20.69
C ALA A 208 22.10 2.27 -19.70
N THR A 209 22.46 3.39 -19.08
CA THR A 209 23.49 3.46 -18.03
C THR A 209 23.11 2.62 -16.81
N ALA A 210 21.87 2.69 -16.36
CA ALA A 210 21.40 1.93 -15.22
C ALA A 210 21.18 0.44 -15.55
N THR A 211 20.79 0.13 -16.79
CA THR A 211 20.50 -1.24 -17.24
C THR A 211 21.72 -1.95 -17.81
N SER A 212 22.82 -1.25 -18.08
CA SER A 212 24.06 -1.82 -18.66
C SER A 212 24.62 -3.02 -17.89
N LEU A 213 24.44 -3.03 -16.58
CA LEU A 213 24.86 -4.13 -15.70
C LEU A 213 24.12 -5.45 -15.97
N TYR A 214 22.97 -5.39 -16.66
CA TYR A 214 22.14 -6.55 -17.01
C TYR A 214 22.28 -6.96 -18.49
N GLY A 215 23.15 -6.25 -19.25
CA GLY A 215 23.41 -6.52 -20.67
C GLY A 215 22.15 -6.47 -21.52
N ALA A 216 22.06 -7.31 -22.53
CA ALA A 216 20.93 -7.35 -23.47
C ALA A 216 19.58 -7.63 -22.77
N ARG A 217 19.56 -8.30 -21.62
CA ARG A 217 18.33 -8.59 -20.87
C ARG A 217 17.71 -7.34 -20.25
N GLY A 218 18.52 -6.31 -19.97
CA GLY A 218 18.05 -5.03 -19.47
C GLY A 218 17.59 -4.05 -20.55
N ALA A 219 17.60 -4.42 -21.84
CA ALA A 219 17.29 -3.52 -22.96
C ALA A 219 15.88 -2.89 -22.87
N ASN A 220 14.90 -3.61 -22.36
CA ASN A 220 13.52 -3.14 -22.16
C ASN A 220 13.29 -2.51 -20.77
N GLY A 221 14.39 -2.22 -20.05
CA GLY A 221 14.33 -1.75 -18.69
C GLY A 221 14.37 -2.88 -17.66
N VAL A 222 14.62 -2.51 -16.40
CA VAL A 222 14.73 -3.46 -15.29
C VAL A 222 13.85 -3.00 -14.14
N ILE A 223 13.09 -3.92 -13.59
CA ILE A 223 12.29 -3.75 -12.38
C ILE A 223 13.01 -4.46 -11.24
N LEU A 224 13.33 -3.72 -10.20
CA LEU A 224 13.95 -4.24 -8.98
C LEU A 224 12.95 -4.18 -7.85
N VAL A 225 12.67 -5.32 -7.27
CA VAL A 225 11.84 -5.45 -6.07
C VAL A 225 12.74 -5.99 -4.95
N THR A 226 12.83 -5.22 -3.88
CA THR A 226 13.49 -5.70 -2.67
C THR A 226 12.42 -6.01 -1.64
N THR A 227 12.51 -7.18 -1.03
CA THR A 227 11.57 -7.57 0.00
C THR A 227 12.04 -7.16 1.39
N LYS A 228 11.12 -7.13 2.34
CA LYS A 228 11.43 -6.79 3.73
C LYS A 228 12.30 -7.85 4.36
N GLU A 229 13.31 -7.37 5.06
CA GLU A 229 14.23 -8.15 5.87
C GLU A 229 13.96 -7.92 7.36
N GLY A 230 14.53 -8.79 8.19
CA GLY A 230 14.55 -8.62 9.64
C GLY A 230 15.29 -7.34 10.04
N LYS A 231 14.87 -6.72 11.13
CA LYS A 231 15.54 -5.57 11.72
C LYS A 231 15.88 -5.85 13.17
N LYS A 232 17.02 -5.33 13.63
CA LYS A 232 17.38 -5.36 15.05
C LYS A 232 16.32 -4.62 15.88
N GLY A 233 15.88 -5.22 16.96
CA GLY A 233 14.93 -4.63 17.89
C GLY A 233 13.89 -5.63 18.39
N LYS A 234 13.00 -5.14 19.25
CA LYS A 234 11.87 -5.91 19.77
C LYS A 234 10.96 -6.36 18.63
N ALA A 235 10.40 -7.55 18.76
CA ALA A 235 9.44 -8.06 17.79
C ALA A 235 8.25 -7.10 17.62
N LYS A 236 8.04 -6.65 16.38
CA LYS A 236 6.89 -5.84 15.98
C LYS A 236 5.95 -6.71 15.18
N VAL A 237 4.70 -6.81 15.63
CA VAL A 237 3.63 -7.55 14.97
C VAL A 237 2.73 -6.55 14.26
N SER A 238 2.41 -6.80 13.01
CA SER A 238 1.46 -6.00 12.23
C SER A 238 0.43 -6.92 11.59
N PHE A 239 -0.84 -6.58 11.76
CA PHE A 239 -1.96 -7.29 11.15
C PHE A 239 -2.77 -6.32 10.30
N ARG A 240 -3.10 -6.72 9.07
CA ARG A 240 -3.94 -5.99 8.14
C ARG A 240 -5.04 -6.90 7.61
N TYR A 241 -6.27 -6.44 7.70
CA TYR A 241 -7.43 -7.08 7.09
C TYR A 241 -8.11 -6.09 6.15
N GLU A 242 -8.39 -6.53 4.94
CA GLU A 242 -9.08 -5.76 3.92
C GLU A 242 -10.28 -6.55 3.41
N ASN A 243 -11.37 -5.83 3.22
CA ASN A 243 -12.56 -6.31 2.54
C ASN A 243 -12.88 -5.31 1.43
N SER A 244 -12.84 -5.74 0.19
CA SER A 244 -13.07 -4.89 -0.98
C SER A 244 -14.27 -5.36 -1.77
N ILE A 245 -14.98 -4.39 -2.34
CA ILE A 245 -16.10 -4.62 -3.26
C ILE A 245 -15.58 -4.32 -4.67
N SER A 246 -15.70 -5.29 -5.56
CA SER A 246 -15.35 -5.14 -6.97
C SER A 246 -16.57 -5.24 -7.84
N SER A 247 -16.73 -4.30 -8.76
CA SER A 247 -17.82 -4.28 -9.74
C SER A 247 -17.25 -3.99 -11.14
N PRO A 248 -17.93 -4.38 -12.22
CA PRO A 248 -17.54 -4.01 -13.56
C PRO A 248 -17.52 -2.48 -13.70
N SER A 249 -16.45 -1.93 -14.27
CA SER A 249 -16.36 -0.50 -14.57
C SER A 249 -17.27 -0.09 -15.72
N GLN A 250 -17.54 -1.03 -16.63
CA GLN A 250 -18.43 -0.85 -17.76
C GLN A 250 -19.08 -2.19 -18.10
N THR A 251 -20.37 -2.17 -18.38
CA THR A 251 -21.14 -3.31 -18.87
C THR A 251 -21.68 -2.99 -20.24
N ASN A 252 -21.74 -4.00 -21.10
CA ASN A 252 -22.37 -3.84 -22.39
C ASN A 252 -23.89 -3.77 -22.20
N GLU A 253 -24.51 -2.77 -22.77
CA GLU A 253 -25.95 -2.68 -22.86
C GLU A 253 -26.43 -3.52 -24.06
N PHE A 254 -27.25 -4.53 -23.76
CA PHE A 254 -27.85 -5.37 -24.79
C PHE A 254 -29.26 -4.89 -25.08
N LEU A 255 -29.67 -4.99 -26.33
CA LEU A 255 -31.04 -4.71 -26.74
C LEU A 255 -31.99 -5.69 -26.08
N GLY A 256 -33.16 -5.19 -25.67
CA GLY A 256 -34.26 -6.05 -25.27
C GLY A 256 -34.74 -6.89 -26.44
N GLY A 257 -35.40 -8.03 -26.14
CA GLY A 257 -35.84 -8.97 -27.16
C GLY A 257 -36.77 -8.36 -28.23
N VAL A 258 -37.61 -7.40 -27.84
CA VAL A 258 -38.51 -6.67 -28.75
C VAL A 258 -37.72 -5.82 -29.73
N ASP A 259 -36.77 -5.01 -29.22
CA ASP A 259 -35.95 -4.13 -30.05
C ASP A 259 -35.07 -4.94 -30.99
N TYR A 260 -34.46 -6.00 -30.46
CA TYR A 260 -33.67 -6.93 -31.28
C TYR A 260 -34.47 -7.50 -32.45
N MET A 261 -35.67 -8.03 -32.18
CA MET A 261 -36.54 -8.63 -33.22
C MET A 261 -36.94 -7.58 -34.30
N ASN A 262 -37.27 -6.35 -33.88
CA ASN A 262 -37.60 -5.27 -34.78
C ASN A 262 -36.43 -4.86 -35.66
N LEU A 263 -35.24 -4.66 -35.05
CA LEU A 263 -34.04 -4.32 -35.79
C LEU A 263 -33.59 -5.42 -36.73
N TYR A 264 -33.68 -6.67 -36.32
CA TYR A 264 -33.37 -7.81 -37.16
C TYR A 264 -34.29 -7.87 -38.41
N ASN A 265 -35.59 -7.76 -38.18
CA ASN A 265 -36.59 -7.73 -39.29
C ASN A 265 -36.33 -6.52 -40.24
N ARG A 266 -35.98 -5.37 -39.69
CA ARG A 266 -35.63 -4.18 -40.47
C ARG A 266 -34.35 -4.41 -41.30
N ALA A 267 -33.31 -5.01 -40.72
CA ALA A 267 -32.07 -5.34 -41.39
C ALA A 267 -32.28 -6.32 -42.53
N THR A 268 -33.14 -7.35 -42.35
CA THR A 268 -33.53 -8.32 -43.37
C THR A 268 -34.18 -7.62 -44.57
N ARG A 269 -35.21 -6.76 -44.31
CA ARG A 269 -35.93 -6.05 -45.35
C ARG A 269 -35.13 -4.97 -46.06
N THR A 270 -34.14 -4.39 -45.39
CA THR A 270 -33.24 -3.42 -46.01
C THR A 270 -32.37 -4.07 -47.09
N ARG A 271 -32.02 -5.36 -46.91
CA ARG A 271 -31.21 -6.13 -47.83
C ARG A 271 -32.05 -6.73 -48.96
N ASP A 272 -33.24 -7.22 -48.64
CA ASP A 272 -34.21 -7.77 -49.57
C ASP A 272 -35.63 -7.39 -49.13
N ALA A 273 -36.27 -6.48 -49.87
CA ALA A 273 -37.59 -5.95 -49.59
C ALA A 273 -38.68 -7.05 -49.65
N SER A 274 -38.43 -8.16 -50.37
CA SER A 274 -39.35 -9.29 -50.54
C SER A 274 -39.16 -10.39 -49.49
N ALA A 275 -38.09 -10.33 -48.67
CA ALA A 275 -37.79 -11.31 -47.68
C ALA A 275 -38.88 -11.43 -46.62
N PRO A 276 -39.26 -12.66 -46.21
CA PRO A 276 -40.24 -12.86 -45.13
C PRO A 276 -39.64 -12.36 -43.80
N LEU A 277 -40.50 -11.87 -42.90
CA LEU A 277 -40.08 -11.47 -41.57
C LEU A 277 -39.58 -12.69 -40.82
N THR A 278 -38.36 -12.62 -40.28
CA THR A 278 -37.82 -13.68 -39.43
C THR A 278 -38.61 -13.82 -38.14
N TYR A 279 -38.94 -12.68 -37.56
CA TYR A 279 -39.80 -12.63 -36.37
C TYR A 279 -41.18 -12.13 -36.73
N SER A 280 -42.19 -13.00 -36.51
CA SER A 280 -43.59 -12.64 -36.79
C SER A 280 -44.08 -11.51 -35.85
N ILE A 281 -45.07 -10.77 -36.33
CA ILE A 281 -45.73 -9.73 -35.56
C ILE A 281 -46.30 -10.30 -34.24
N ASN A 282 -46.89 -11.46 -34.28
CA ASN A 282 -47.44 -12.14 -33.09
C ASN A 282 -46.34 -12.47 -32.07
N LYS A 283 -45.15 -12.86 -32.53
CA LYS A 283 -44.00 -13.12 -31.66
C LYS A 283 -43.54 -11.84 -30.96
N ILE A 284 -43.45 -10.73 -31.70
CA ILE A 284 -43.05 -9.43 -31.15
C ILE A 284 -44.05 -8.91 -30.11
N TYR A 285 -45.35 -8.94 -30.44
CA TYR A 285 -46.41 -8.54 -29.52
C TYR A 285 -46.53 -9.45 -28.30
N GLY A 286 -46.38 -10.76 -28.49
CA GLY A 286 -46.38 -11.70 -27.36
C GLY A 286 -45.24 -11.45 -26.38
N THR A 287 -44.05 -11.13 -26.91
CA THR A 287 -42.89 -10.75 -26.08
C THR A 287 -43.09 -9.40 -25.40
N LEU A 288 -43.64 -8.40 -26.12
CA LEU A 288 -43.90 -7.05 -25.59
C LEU A 288 -44.91 -7.08 -24.43
N ASN A 289 -45.96 -7.91 -24.57
CA ASN A 289 -47.03 -8.04 -23.57
C ASN A 289 -46.71 -9.00 -22.43
N GLY A 290 -45.51 -9.53 -22.36
CA GLY A 290 -45.12 -10.45 -21.29
C GLY A 290 -45.87 -11.80 -21.33
N GLY A 291 -46.10 -12.35 -22.52
CA GLY A 291 -46.68 -13.70 -22.67
C GLY A 291 -45.83 -14.78 -22.02
N ASP A 292 -46.29 -16.06 -22.15
CA ASP A 292 -45.54 -17.19 -21.56
C ASP A 292 -44.05 -17.13 -21.89
N PRO A 293 -43.17 -17.01 -20.87
CA PRO A 293 -41.73 -16.84 -21.08
C PRO A 293 -41.05 -18.00 -21.83
N ASN A 294 -41.66 -19.18 -21.84
CA ASN A 294 -41.17 -20.33 -22.61
C ASN A 294 -41.44 -20.16 -24.12
N ILE A 295 -42.48 -19.43 -24.48
CA ILE A 295 -42.88 -19.15 -25.86
C ILE A 295 -42.36 -17.77 -26.32
N TYR A 296 -42.37 -16.77 -25.43
CA TYR A 296 -42.03 -15.38 -25.69
C TYR A 296 -40.90 -14.89 -24.78
N PRO A 297 -39.71 -15.49 -24.81
CA PRO A 297 -38.62 -15.13 -23.93
C PRO A 297 -38.16 -13.70 -24.18
N ASN A 298 -37.92 -12.94 -23.09
CA ASN A 298 -37.31 -11.62 -23.08
C ASN A 298 -36.32 -11.55 -21.92
N VAL A 299 -35.21 -12.29 -22.08
CA VAL A 299 -34.23 -12.49 -21.02
C VAL A 299 -33.02 -11.58 -21.23
N ASN A 300 -32.66 -10.81 -20.21
CA ASN A 300 -31.37 -10.15 -20.18
C ASN A 300 -30.36 -11.13 -19.56
N TRP A 301 -29.65 -11.83 -20.41
CA TRP A 301 -28.68 -12.84 -20.00
C TRP A 301 -27.55 -12.29 -19.13
N TYR A 302 -27.19 -11.01 -19.27
CA TYR A 302 -26.19 -10.41 -18.42
C TYR A 302 -26.68 -10.38 -16.97
N ASN A 303 -27.90 -9.88 -16.75
CA ASN A 303 -28.49 -9.79 -15.41
C ASN A 303 -28.81 -11.17 -14.83
N GLU A 304 -29.10 -12.18 -15.66
CA GLU A 304 -29.31 -13.54 -15.19
C GLU A 304 -28.01 -14.20 -14.74
N LEU A 305 -26.91 -14.00 -15.46
CA LEU A 305 -25.67 -14.73 -15.25
C LEU A 305 -24.70 -14.03 -14.31
N PHE A 306 -24.73 -12.70 -14.23
CA PHE A 306 -23.74 -11.95 -13.48
C PHE A 306 -24.34 -11.23 -12.27
N LYS A 307 -23.52 -11.10 -11.25
CA LYS A 307 -23.76 -10.27 -10.06
C LYS A 307 -23.30 -8.84 -10.36
N ASP A 308 -23.92 -7.87 -9.70
CA ASP A 308 -23.52 -6.47 -9.82
C ASP A 308 -22.15 -6.20 -9.16
N TYR A 309 -21.80 -6.97 -8.14
CA TYR A 309 -20.54 -6.86 -7.42
C TYR A 309 -20.11 -8.19 -6.79
N THR A 310 -18.84 -8.26 -6.46
CA THR A 310 -18.24 -9.35 -5.69
C THR A 310 -17.44 -8.80 -4.51
N LEU A 311 -17.24 -9.66 -3.49
CA LEU A 311 -16.48 -9.35 -2.28
C LEU A 311 -15.15 -10.10 -2.30
N ASN A 312 -14.06 -9.35 -2.18
CA ASN A 312 -12.71 -9.90 -2.06
C ASN A 312 -12.18 -9.62 -0.68
N ARG A 313 -11.50 -10.59 -0.08
CA ARG A 313 -11.00 -10.54 1.29
C ARG A 313 -9.52 -10.81 1.31
N LYS A 314 -8.79 -10.02 2.08
CA LYS A 314 -7.35 -10.16 2.25
C LYS A 314 -6.97 -10.01 3.71
N ALA A 315 -6.19 -10.93 4.22
CA ALA A 315 -5.61 -10.87 5.55
C ALA A 315 -4.10 -11.03 5.45
N ASN A 316 -3.35 -10.17 6.13
CA ASN A 316 -1.90 -10.24 6.21
C ASN A 316 -1.46 -10.06 7.67
N LEU A 317 -0.63 -10.97 8.14
CA LEU A 317 0.04 -10.90 9.42
C LEU A 317 1.54 -10.94 9.20
N ASN A 318 2.27 -9.99 9.74
CA ASN A 318 3.72 -10.02 9.69
C ASN A 318 4.36 -9.74 11.04
N VAL A 319 5.51 -10.34 11.26
CA VAL A 319 6.33 -10.20 12.46
C VAL A 319 7.75 -9.87 12.04
N ASN A 320 8.30 -8.80 12.57
CA ASN A 320 9.64 -8.33 12.29
C ASN A 320 10.38 -8.08 13.61
N GLY A 321 11.61 -8.57 13.72
CA GLY A 321 12.43 -8.38 14.91
C GLY A 321 13.78 -9.06 14.78
N GLY A 322 14.56 -9.02 15.86
CA GLY A 322 15.84 -9.72 15.94
C GLY A 322 16.85 -9.05 16.84
N GLY A 323 17.95 -9.75 17.04
CA GLY A 323 19.12 -9.28 17.77
C GLY A 323 20.32 -9.02 16.86
N ASP A 324 21.51 -9.01 17.45
CA ASP A 324 22.76 -8.82 16.73
C ASP A 324 23.15 -10.06 15.91
N ILE A 325 22.77 -11.26 16.38
CA ILE A 325 23.15 -12.53 15.74
C ILE A 325 22.14 -12.94 14.68
N ALA A 326 20.86 -12.76 14.93
CA ALA A 326 19.79 -13.19 14.01
C ALA A 326 18.69 -12.15 13.95
N GLN A 327 18.27 -11.84 12.72
CA GLN A 327 17.15 -10.94 12.42
C GLN A 327 16.17 -11.68 11.54
N TYR A 328 14.88 -11.49 11.75
CA TYR A 328 13.84 -12.23 11.06
C TYR A 328 12.69 -11.33 10.61
N TYR A 329 12.15 -11.66 9.46
CA TYR A 329 10.88 -11.16 8.95
C TYR A 329 10.02 -12.36 8.54
N LEU A 330 8.88 -12.53 9.20
CA LEU A 330 7.91 -13.58 8.92
C LEU A 330 6.60 -12.93 8.46
N SER A 331 6.00 -13.44 7.39
CA SER A 331 4.72 -12.95 6.90
C SER A 331 3.83 -14.13 6.48
N VAL A 332 2.57 -14.06 6.87
CA VAL A 332 1.50 -14.97 6.43
C VAL A 332 0.40 -14.13 5.82
N SER A 333 -0.03 -14.48 4.62
CA SER A 333 -1.16 -13.84 3.97
C SER A 333 -2.16 -14.86 3.46
N HIS A 334 -3.44 -14.47 3.49
CA HIS A 334 -4.54 -15.22 2.91
C HIS A 334 -5.44 -14.28 2.13
N ASN A 335 -5.64 -14.59 0.84
CA ASN A 335 -6.48 -13.83 -0.08
C ASN A 335 -7.59 -14.74 -0.60
N ASN A 336 -8.79 -14.20 -0.67
CA ASN A 336 -9.94 -14.86 -1.29
C ASN A 336 -10.58 -13.91 -2.29
N ASP A 337 -10.45 -14.22 -3.57
CA ASP A 337 -10.97 -13.45 -4.70
C ASP A 337 -12.06 -14.25 -5.40
N THR A 338 -13.25 -13.65 -5.54
CA THR A 338 -14.40 -14.29 -6.15
C THR A 338 -14.83 -13.58 -7.42
N GLY A 339 -15.28 -14.36 -8.42
CA GLY A 339 -15.80 -13.85 -9.67
C GLY A 339 -17.24 -13.35 -9.59
N LEU A 340 -17.73 -12.83 -10.70
CA LEU A 340 -19.03 -12.18 -10.81
C LEU A 340 -20.16 -13.15 -11.25
N LEU A 341 -19.85 -14.38 -11.66
CA LEU A 341 -20.90 -15.32 -12.07
C LEU A 341 -21.83 -15.66 -10.90
N LYS A 342 -23.12 -15.68 -11.18
CA LYS A 342 -24.12 -16.23 -10.26
C LYS A 342 -24.00 -17.74 -10.26
N VAL A 343 -24.01 -18.34 -9.09
CA VAL A 343 -24.04 -19.80 -8.92
C VAL A 343 -25.48 -20.20 -8.70
N ASP A 344 -25.99 -21.09 -9.57
CA ASP A 344 -27.31 -21.63 -9.40
C ASP A 344 -27.32 -22.61 -8.20
N PRO A 345 -28.21 -22.41 -7.22
CA PRO A 345 -28.32 -23.30 -6.05
C PRO A 345 -28.64 -24.75 -6.41
N LEU A 346 -29.19 -25.00 -7.60
CA LEU A 346 -29.49 -26.36 -8.10
C LEU A 346 -28.24 -27.09 -8.58
N ASN A 347 -27.16 -26.39 -8.87
CA ASN A 347 -25.90 -26.98 -9.25
C ASN A 347 -25.17 -27.58 -8.04
N ASN A 348 -24.65 -28.77 -8.19
CA ASN A 348 -23.80 -29.43 -7.20
C ASN A 348 -22.32 -29.01 -7.31
N PHE A 349 -22.00 -28.04 -8.15
CA PHE A 349 -20.66 -27.50 -8.36
C PHE A 349 -20.71 -25.97 -8.44
N ASN A 350 -19.59 -25.35 -8.10
CA ASN A 350 -19.39 -23.90 -8.21
C ASN A 350 -18.82 -23.58 -9.60
N ASN A 351 -19.61 -22.93 -10.45
CA ASN A 351 -19.21 -22.47 -11.78
C ASN A 351 -18.59 -21.06 -11.76
N ASN A 352 -18.55 -20.42 -10.60
CA ASN A 352 -17.92 -19.11 -10.42
C ASN A 352 -16.43 -19.27 -10.09
N ILE A 353 -15.65 -18.27 -10.39
CA ILE A 353 -14.25 -18.20 -9.96
C ILE A 353 -14.22 -17.98 -8.44
N ASP A 354 -13.43 -18.80 -7.74
CA ASP A 354 -13.18 -18.72 -6.31
C ASP A 354 -11.70 -19.06 -6.07
N ILE A 355 -10.86 -18.02 -6.00
CA ILE A 355 -9.42 -18.17 -5.85
C ILE A 355 -9.03 -17.90 -4.41
N LYS A 356 -8.51 -18.92 -3.75
CA LYS A 356 -7.94 -18.82 -2.41
C LYS A 356 -6.44 -19.00 -2.49
N ARG A 357 -5.70 -17.99 -2.05
CA ARG A 357 -4.24 -18.02 -2.00
C ARG A 357 -3.77 -17.81 -0.58
N SER A 358 -2.86 -18.68 -0.14
CA SER A 358 -2.17 -18.52 1.13
C SER A 358 -0.67 -18.49 0.86
N ASN A 359 0.00 -17.47 1.34
CA ASN A 359 1.44 -17.31 1.21
C ASN A 359 2.09 -17.26 2.58
N LEU A 360 3.20 -17.97 2.73
CA LEU A 360 4.09 -17.89 3.86
C LEU A 360 5.46 -17.41 3.37
N ARG A 361 5.99 -16.39 4.00
CA ARG A 361 7.32 -15.87 3.72
C ARG A 361 8.13 -15.80 5.00
N ALA A 362 9.38 -16.27 4.95
CA ALA A 362 10.33 -16.17 6.02
C ALA A 362 11.67 -15.67 5.47
N ASN A 363 12.11 -14.51 5.94
CA ASN A 363 13.46 -14.00 5.69
C ASN A 363 14.20 -13.98 7.03
N ILE A 364 15.29 -14.75 7.09
CA ILE A 364 16.11 -14.87 8.30
C ILE A 364 17.56 -14.54 7.92
N ASN A 365 18.07 -13.47 8.50
CA ASN A 365 19.45 -13.04 8.33
C ASN A 365 20.22 -13.44 9.58
N ILE A 366 21.24 -14.25 9.43
CA ILE A 366 22.11 -14.71 10.51
C ILE A 366 23.49 -14.11 10.28
N CYS A 367 23.96 -13.30 11.21
CA CYS A 367 25.31 -12.75 11.19
C CYS A 367 26.23 -13.73 11.94
N LEU A 368 26.97 -14.51 11.17
CA LEU A 368 28.02 -15.34 11.73
C LEU A 368 29.30 -14.48 11.80
N LEU A 369 29.61 -13.95 12.98
CA LEU A 369 30.92 -13.34 13.21
C LEU A 369 31.95 -14.45 13.17
N TYR A 370 32.61 -14.56 12.02
CA TYR A 370 33.86 -15.30 11.93
C TYR A 370 34.98 -14.43 12.54
N THR A 371 35.16 -14.53 13.84
CA THR A 371 36.45 -14.14 14.44
C THR A 371 37.43 -15.29 14.23
N SER A 372 37.95 -15.45 13.01
CA SER A 372 39.20 -16.13 12.86
C SER A 372 40.30 -15.12 13.20
N ASP A 373 40.68 -15.07 14.43
CA ASP A 373 42.02 -14.65 14.82
C ASP A 373 43.04 -15.62 14.19
N ALA A 374 43.33 -15.35 12.92
CA ALA A 374 44.45 -16.02 12.20
C ALA A 374 45.53 -14.98 11.91
N ALA A 375 45.91 -14.25 12.94
CA ALA A 375 47.02 -13.31 12.84
C ALA A 375 47.88 -13.28 14.12
N ASP A 376 48.09 -14.48 14.71
CA ASP A 376 49.13 -14.67 15.69
C ASP A 376 49.79 -16.05 15.44
N GLU A 377 50.60 -16.14 14.39
CA GLU A 377 51.80 -16.99 14.30
C GLU A 377 52.80 -16.36 13.32
#